data_5bb99d8bf2996ccfd4b059f12257181b
#
_entry.id   5bb99d8bf2996ccfd4b059f12257181b
#
_cell.length_a   1.000
_cell.length_b   1.000
_cell.length_c   1.000
_cell.angle_alpha   90.00
_cell.angle_beta   90.00
_cell.angle_gamma   90.00
#
_symmetry.space_group_name_H-M   'P 1'
#
loop_
_entity.id
_entity.type
_entity.pdbx_description
1 polymer ?
#
loop_
_entity_poly.entity_id
_entity_poly.type
_entity_poly.pdbx_seq_one_letter_code
_entity_poly.pdbx_strand_id
1 'polypeptide(L)'
;MKYRKILALALACTLAFPVTAFAEGAETTDITLWTYPIGSWGDAATVDGLLANFNEAHPDIKVKVEYLDYTNGDDKINTAIEGGQAPDLVMEGPERLVANWGAKGLMVDLADLWTDEAKEAIYDSVEAACQNNDGVFYEYPLCMTAHTMAINRDVFEAADALQYLDEETRTWTTENFIKAVEAVYASGQENVAAVYCGGQGGDQGTRALVNNLYGGTFTNPEHTEYTADSEENIKALELLANTEGINFDASLQGADEINLFCNGTLAMAFCWNIAQEKNNVENIAFDVLPMAFPTESGEPKLCGGIWGFGIFDNGDEAKIEAAKTFIDFMANDETQVVESVKASSYWPVKDLGNIYEGDEMMTEYSTFVQYMGDYYQVVGGWAEARTAWWNMLQQIGSGTAVADAVATFTETANAAAAK
;
A
#
# COMPACT_ATOMS: atom_id res chain seq x y z
N MET A 1 -103.76 34.16 -2.64
CA MET A 1 -102.51 34.79 -2.94
C MET A 1 -101.60 34.68 -1.72
N LYS A 2 -100.72 33.68 -1.65
CA LYS A 2 -99.65 33.61 -0.65
C LYS A 2 -98.55 32.82 -1.26
N TYR A 3 -97.38 33.47 -1.49
CA TYR A 3 -96.16 32.86 -1.99
C TYR A 3 -95.43 32.12 -0.87
N ARG A 4 -95.22 30.84 -1.04
CA ARG A 4 -94.34 30.03 -0.18
C ARG A 4 -92.93 30.10 -0.74
N LYS A 5 -92.02 30.59 0.03
CA LYS A 5 -90.55 30.50 -0.26
C LYS A 5 -90.06 29.11 0.14
N ILE A 6 -89.48 28.40 -0.81
CA ILE A 6 -88.82 27.18 -0.57
C ILE A 6 -87.32 27.53 -0.36
N LEU A 7 -86.79 27.17 0.80
CA LEU A 7 -85.40 27.33 1.16
C LEU A 7 -84.65 26.06 0.70
N ALA A 8 -83.82 26.21 -0.32
CA ALA A 8 -82.95 25.10 -0.72
C ALA A 8 -81.68 25.13 0.12
N LEU A 9 -81.44 24.03 0.90
CA LEU A 9 -80.22 23.80 1.66
C LEU A 9 -79.19 23.14 0.74
N ALA A 10 -78.16 23.87 0.32
CA ALA A 10 -77.00 23.30 -0.43
C ALA A 10 -76.05 22.71 0.57
N LEU A 11 -75.92 21.38 0.53
CA LEU A 11 -74.92 20.59 1.29
C LEU A 11 -73.60 20.59 0.50
N ALA A 12 -72.64 21.44 0.90
CA ALA A 12 -71.30 21.44 0.33
C ALA A 12 -70.50 20.25 0.93
N CYS A 13 -70.34 19.19 0.17
CA CYS A 13 -69.37 18.17 0.46
C CYS A 13 -67.98 18.64 0.06
N THR A 14 -67.18 19.08 1.03
CA THR A 14 -65.75 19.27 0.86
C THR A 14 -65.07 17.92 0.81
N LEU A 15 -64.72 17.46 -0.39
CA LEU A 15 -63.78 16.37 -0.62
C LEU A 15 -62.39 16.88 -0.25
N ALA A 16 -61.89 16.51 0.93
CA ALA A 16 -60.48 16.65 1.28
C ALA A 16 -59.71 15.58 0.50
N PHE A 17 -59.08 15.96 -0.60
CA PHE A 17 -58.03 15.16 -1.19
C PHE A 17 -56.83 15.19 -0.25
N PRO A 18 -56.23 14.02 0.14
CA PRO A 18 -54.97 14.06 0.79
C PRO A 18 -53.94 14.60 -0.23
N VAL A 19 -53.39 15.77 0.04
CA VAL A 19 -52.18 16.22 -0.60
C VAL A 19 -51.08 15.28 -0.12
N THR A 20 -50.80 14.26 -0.90
CA THR A 20 -49.53 13.54 -0.77
C THR A 20 -48.47 14.58 -1.10
N ALA A 21 -47.82 15.11 -0.08
CA ALA A 21 -46.55 15.79 -0.25
C ALA A 21 -45.63 14.77 -0.95
N PHE A 22 -45.40 14.97 -2.24
CA PHE A 22 -44.24 14.40 -2.88
C PHE A 22 -43.05 15.01 -2.10
N ALA A 23 -42.32 14.18 -1.36
CA ALA A 23 -40.98 14.56 -0.92
C ALA A 23 -40.25 14.98 -2.21
N GLU A 24 -39.88 16.24 -2.31
CA GLU A 24 -38.90 16.69 -3.29
C GLU A 24 -37.75 15.69 -3.14
N GLY A 25 -37.41 14.99 -4.23
CA GLY A 25 -36.33 14.04 -4.21
C GLY A 25 -35.08 14.75 -3.67
N ALA A 26 -34.52 14.25 -2.63
CA ALA A 26 -33.24 14.76 -2.11
C ALA A 26 -32.30 14.87 -3.30
N GLU A 27 -31.72 16.04 -3.52
CA GLU A 27 -30.72 16.25 -4.56
C GLU A 27 -29.58 15.27 -4.27
N THR A 28 -29.31 14.36 -5.22
CA THR A 28 -28.24 13.37 -5.04
C THR A 28 -26.93 13.98 -5.50
N THR A 29 -25.87 13.80 -4.71
CA THR A 29 -24.51 14.17 -5.08
C THR A 29 -23.81 12.98 -5.73
N ASP A 30 -23.40 13.13 -6.99
CA ASP A 30 -22.63 12.13 -7.73
C ASP A 30 -21.14 12.41 -7.55
N ILE A 31 -20.38 11.44 -7.03
CA ILE A 31 -18.92 11.46 -6.91
C ILE A 31 -18.29 10.30 -7.66
N THR A 32 -17.02 10.44 -8.01
CA THR A 32 -16.23 9.42 -8.69
C THR A 32 -15.10 8.93 -7.82
N LEU A 33 -14.94 7.61 -7.70
CA LEU A 33 -13.80 6.95 -7.07
C LEU A 33 -12.96 6.26 -8.14
N TRP A 34 -11.68 6.61 -8.24
CA TRP A 34 -10.72 5.85 -9.03
C TRP A 34 -9.84 5.03 -8.10
N THR A 35 -9.78 3.72 -8.32
CA THR A 35 -9.07 2.79 -7.44
C THR A 35 -8.04 1.97 -8.20
N TYR A 36 -6.85 1.85 -7.61
CA TYR A 36 -5.84 0.89 -8.02
C TYR A 36 -6.18 -0.51 -7.48
N PRO A 37 -5.55 -1.58 -8.00
CA PRO A 37 -5.83 -2.96 -7.58
C PRO A 37 -5.15 -3.28 -6.23
N ILE A 38 -5.62 -2.63 -5.17
CA ILE A 38 -5.20 -2.85 -3.79
C ILE A 38 -6.04 -4.00 -3.26
N GLY A 39 -5.50 -5.23 -3.39
CA GLY A 39 -6.29 -6.44 -3.18
C GLY A 39 -7.55 -6.43 -4.05
N SER A 40 -8.69 -6.80 -3.46
CA SER A 40 -9.98 -6.84 -4.15
C SER A 40 -10.66 -5.48 -4.29
N TRP A 41 -10.04 -4.37 -3.87
CA TRP A 41 -10.47 -3.03 -4.28
C TRP A 41 -10.33 -2.78 -5.79
N GLY A 42 -9.57 -3.63 -6.51
CA GLY A 42 -9.53 -3.70 -7.96
C GLY A 42 -10.62 -4.57 -8.59
N ASP A 43 -11.46 -5.24 -7.80
CA ASP A 43 -12.51 -6.14 -8.26
C ASP A 43 -13.90 -5.52 -8.10
N ALA A 44 -14.63 -5.41 -9.23
CA ALA A 44 -15.94 -4.75 -9.26
C ALA A 44 -16.97 -5.43 -8.34
N ALA A 45 -16.97 -6.76 -8.24
CA ALA A 45 -17.96 -7.45 -7.42
C ALA A 45 -17.76 -7.16 -5.91
N THR A 46 -16.51 -7.08 -5.48
CA THR A 46 -16.17 -6.71 -4.10
C THR A 46 -16.55 -5.27 -3.79
N VAL A 47 -16.16 -4.34 -4.67
CA VAL A 47 -16.43 -2.91 -4.48
C VAL A 47 -17.92 -2.61 -4.54
N ASP A 48 -18.69 -3.26 -5.44
CA ASP A 48 -20.15 -3.14 -5.49
C ASP A 48 -20.80 -3.56 -4.16
N GLY A 49 -20.26 -4.60 -3.48
CA GLY A 49 -20.70 -5.00 -2.15
C GLY A 49 -20.46 -3.93 -1.08
N LEU A 50 -19.28 -3.32 -1.05
CA LEU A 50 -18.96 -2.21 -0.13
C LEU A 50 -19.83 -0.99 -0.42
N LEU A 51 -20.05 -0.66 -1.69
CA LEU A 51 -20.92 0.44 -2.10
C LEU A 51 -22.40 0.20 -1.80
N ALA A 52 -22.85 -1.05 -1.79
CA ALA A 52 -24.23 -1.34 -1.39
C ALA A 52 -24.49 -0.95 0.07
N ASN A 53 -23.55 -1.24 0.98
CA ASN A 53 -23.61 -0.82 2.38
C ASN A 53 -23.59 0.72 2.50
N PHE A 54 -22.70 1.39 1.74
CA PHE A 54 -22.62 2.84 1.72
C PHE A 54 -23.92 3.48 1.21
N ASN A 55 -24.47 3.00 0.11
CA ASN A 55 -25.70 3.52 -0.48
C ASN A 55 -26.94 3.32 0.41
N GLU A 56 -26.92 2.28 1.28
CA GLU A 56 -27.97 2.09 2.29
C GLU A 56 -27.89 3.15 3.39
N ALA A 57 -26.67 3.45 3.85
CA ALA A 57 -26.42 4.46 4.88
C ALA A 57 -26.57 5.90 4.34
N HIS A 58 -26.12 6.15 3.12
CA HIS A 58 -26.07 7.47 2.47
C HIS A 58 -26.77 7.44 1.09
N PRO A 59 -28.12 7.34 1.04
CA PRO A 59 -28.87 7.21 -0.22
C PRO A 59 -28.82 8.46 -1.12
N ASP A 60 -28.40 9.58 -0.57
CA ASP A 60 -28.23 10.88 -1.23
C ASP A 60 -26.86 11.05 -1.93
N ILE A 61 -25.93 10.12 -1.72
CA ILE A 61 -24.61 10.11 -2.39
C ILE A 61 -24.52 8.92 -3.34
N LYS A 62 -24.05 9.16 -4.56
CA LYS A 62 -23.82 8.13 -5.58
C LYS A 62 -22.36 8.08 -5.97
N VAL A 63 -21.73 6.92 -5.80
CA VAL A 63 -20.32 6.72 -6.14
C VAL A 63 -20.21 5.95 -7.45
N LYS A 64 -19.50 6.51 -8.43
CA LYS A 64 -19.13 5.83 -9.68
C LYS A 64 -17.67 5.42 -9.60
N VAL A 65 -17.37 4.14 -9.88
CA VAL A 65 -16.01 3.61 -9.74
C VAL A 65 -15.35 3.45 -11.10
N GLU A 66 -14.09 3.82 -11.17
CA GLU A 66 -13.18 3.54 -12.28
C GLU A 66 -12.00 2.71 -11.75
N TYR A 67 -11.71 1.60 -12.41
CA TYR A 67 -10.63 0.69 -12.03
C TYR A 67 -9.37 1.01 -12.83
N LEU A 68 -8.27 1.18 -12.13
CA LEU A 68 -6.95 1.49 -12.68
C LEU A 68 -6.05 0.26 -12.67
N ASP A 69 -4.96 0.34 -13.39
CA ASP A 69 -3.83 -0.60 -13.29
C ASP A 69 -2.53 0.17 -13.04
N TYR A 70 -1.50 -0.52 -12.53
CA TYR A 70 -0.22 0.11 -12.22
C TYR A 70 0.66 0.41 -13.46
N THR A 71 0.24 -0.01 -14.66
CA THR A 71 0.97 0.27 -15.90
C THR A 71 0.60 1.62 -16.49
N ASN A 72 -0.71 1.95 -16.50
CA ASN A 72 -1.23 3.13 -17.19
C ASN A 72 -2.02 4.06 -16.27
N GLY A 73 -2.27 3.67 -15.01
CA GLY A 73 -3.13 4.40 -14.08
C GLY A 73 -2.65 5.82 -13.82
N ASP A 74 -1.35 6.01 -13.59
CA ASP A 74 -0.77 7.32 -13.33
C ASP A 74 -0.92 8.25 -14.54
N ASP A 75 -0.67 7.77 -15.75
CA ASP A 75 -0.84 8.53 -16.99
C ASP A 75 -2.31 8.91 -17.21
N LYS A 76 -3.22 8.00 -16.87
CA LYS A 76 -4.67 8.24 -16.97
C LYS A 76 -5.13 9.33 -16.01
N ILE A 77 -4.71 9.28 -14.74
CA ILE A 77 -5.02 10.31 -13.76
C ILE A 77 -4.41 11.65 -14.18
N ASN A 78 -3.12 11.70 -14.55
CA ASN A 78 -2.46 12.92 -14.99
C ASN A 78 -3.16 13.55 -16.21
N THR A 79 -3.57 12.74 -17.18
CA THR A 79 -4.35 13.20 -18.34
C THR A 79 -5.70 13.79 -17.91
N ALA A 80 -6.39 13.16 -16.95
CA ALA A 80 -7.65 13.66 -16.43
C ALA A 80 -7.47 14.99 -15.67
N ILE A 81 -6.40 15.12 -14.88
CA ILE A 81 -6.04 16.37 -14.18
C ILE A 81 -5.79 17.49 -15.20
N GLU A 82 -4.97 17.25 -16.23
CA GLU A 82 -4.68 18.23 -17.29
C GLU A 82 -5.95 18.63 -18.07
N GLY A 83 -6.89 17.69 -18.23
CA GLY A 83 -8.18 17.94 -18.87
C GLY A 83 -9.23 18.60 -17.97
N GLY A 84 -8.93 18.88 -16.71
CA GLY A 84 -9.90 19.38 -15.73
C GLY A 84 -11.02 18.39 -15.41
N GLN A 85 -10.70 17.08 -15.45
CA GLN A 85 -11.61 15.96 -15.22
C GLN A 85 -11.02 14.98 -14.19
N ALA A 86 -10.25 15.50 -13.23
CA ALA A 86 -9.73 14.68 -12.14
C ALA A 86 -10.88 13.95 -11.41
N PRO A 87 -10.68 12.70 -10.92
CA PRO A 87 -11.70 12.06 -10.09
C PRO A 87 -11.94 12.86 -8.80
N ASP A 88 -13.09 12.67 -8.17
CA ASP A 88 -13.36 13.28 -6.86
C ASP A 88 -12.52 12.57 -5.77
N LEU A 89 -12.46 11.23 -5.83
CA LEU A 89 -11.70 10.38 -4.91
C LEU A 89 -10.71 9.50 -5.65
N VAL A 90 -9.59 9.24 -5.04
CA VAL A 90 -8.66 8.19 -5.46
C VAL A 90 -8.24 7.35 -4.26
N MET A 91 -8.16 6.03 -4.45
CA MET A 91 -7.61 5.09 -3.48
C MET A 91 -6.21 4.67 -3.91
N GLU A 92 -5.20 5.07 -3.14
CA GLU A 92 -3.78 4.79 -3.36
C GLU A 92 -2.95 5.10 -2.10
N GLY A 93 -1.64 5.09 -2.22
CA GLY A 93 -0.71 5.32 -1.11
C GLY A 93 -0.11 6.72 -1.07
N PRO A 94 0.59 7.02 0.05
CA PRO A 94 1.13 8.36 0.33
C PRO A 94 2.13 8.86 -0.72
N GLU A 95 2.86 7.98 -1.39
CA GLU A 95 3.81 8.36 -2.43
C GLU A 95 3.15 9.05 -3.62
N ARG A 96 1.86 8.77 -3.87
CA ARG A 96 1.06 9.46 -4.88
C ARG A 96 0.22 10.57 -4.28
N LEU A 97 -0.49 10.27 -3.19
CA LEU A 97 -1.44 11.20 -2.58
C LEU A 97 -0.72 12.38 -1.93
N VAL A 98 0.33 12.12 -1.17
CA VAL A 98 1.07 13.14 -0.41
C VAL A 98 2.24 13.69 -1.24
N ALA A 99 3.19 12.82 -1.61
CA ALA A 99 4.46 13.25 -2.20
C ALA A 99 4.36 13.68 -3.67
N ASN A 100 3.28 13.32 -4.40
CA ASN A 100 3.10 13.71 -5.79
C ASN A 100 1.96 14.72 -5.97
N TRP A 101 0.71 14.29 -5.83
CA TRP A 101 -0.45 15.16 -6.12
C TRP A 101 -0.69 16.20 -5.03
N GLY A 102 -0.52 15.84 -3.75
CA GLY A 102 -0.57 16.77 -2.62
C GLY A 102 0.50 17.84 -2.70
N ALA A 103 1.75 17.44 -2.94
CA ALA A 103 2.88 18.37 -3.10
C ALA A 103 2.70 19.37 -4.27
N LYS A 104 1.88 19.00 -5.28
CA LYS A 104 1.53 19.89 -6.40
C LYS A 104 0.33 20.78 -6.11
N GLY A 105 -0.26 20.70 -4.91
CA GLY A 105 -1.45 21.48 -4.53
C GLY A 105 -2.72 21.06 -5.27
N LEU A 106 -2.84 19.80 -5.66
CA LEU A 106 -3.98 19.24 -6.40
C LEU A 106 -5.01 18.56 -5.50
N MET A 107 -4.66 18.35 -4.24
CA MET A 107 -5.44 17.58 -3.28
C MET A 107 -6.04 18.47 -2.19
N VAL A 108 -7.16 18.04 -1.65
CA VAL A 108 -7.83 18.69 -0.52
C VAL A 108 -7.09 18.36 0.77
N ASP A 109 -6.95 19.35 1.66
CA ASP A 109 -6.50 19.12 3.04
C ASP A 109 -7.59 18.36 3.82
N LEU A 110 -7.25 17.22 4.36
CA LEU A 110 -8.15 16.33 5.11
C LEU A 110 -8.05 16.49 6.63
N ALA A 111 -7.48 17.60 7.12
CA ALA A 111 -7.25 17.83 8.55
C ALA A 111 -8.51 17.68 9.41
N ASP A 112 -9.70 17.92 8.85
CA ASP A 112 -10.99 17.77 9.54
C ASP A 112 -11.40 16.29 9.75
N LEU A 113 -10.88 15.35 8.97
CA LEU A 113 -11.02 13.91 9.22
C LEU A 113 -10.00 13.40 10.26
N TRP A 114 -8.87 14.06 10.39
CA TRP A 114 -7.80 13.74 11.32
C TRP A 114 -8.08 14.36 12.72
N THR A 115 -9.18 13.91 13.32
CA THR A 115 -9.54 14.32 14.70
C THR A 115 -8.51 13.80 15.71
N ASP A 116 -8.55 14.33 16.94
CA ASP A 116 -7.67 13.85 18.03
C ASP A 116 -7.87 12.34 18.26
N GLU A 117 -9.11 11.83 18.14
CA GLU A 117 -9.43 10.41 18.28
C GLU A 117 -8.84 9.58 17.14
N ALA A 118 -8.87 10.09 15.89
CA ALA A 118 -8.26 9.42 14.77
C ALA A 118 -6.74 9.32 14.93
N LYS A 119 -6.09 10.40 15.35
CA LYS A 119 -4.64 10.45 15.61
C LYS A 119 -4.21 9.55 16.77
N GLU A 120 -5.02 9.42 17.82
CA GLU A 120 -4.74 8.49 18.92
C GLU A 120 -4.91 7.02 18.50
N ALA A 121 -5.81 6.74 17.57
CA ALA A 121 -6.11 5.38 17.12
C ALA A 121 -5.17 4.85 16.04
N ILE A 122 -4.79 5.70 15.08
CA ILE A 122 -3.93 5.33 13.92
C ILE A 122 -2.47 5.29 14.37
N TYR A 123 -1.70 4.32 13.89
CA TYR A 123 -0.29 4.18 14.23
C TYR A 123 0.52 5.40 13.80
N ASP A 124 1.41 5.88 14.67
CA ASP A 124 2.21 7.11 14.47
C ASP A 124 2.96 7.12 13.11
N SER A 125 3.52 5.98 12.68
CA SER A 125 4.24 5.87 11.41
C SER A 125 3.31 6.02 10.20
N VAL A 126 2.05 5.65 10.34
CA VAL A 126 1.01 5.81 9.30
C VAL A 126 0.54 7.27 9.27
N GLU A 127 0.27 7.88 10.43
CA GLU A 127 -0.05 9.31 10.51
C GLU A 127 1.03 10.15 9.83
N ALA A 128 2.29 9.90 10.18
CA ALA A 128 3.44 10.61 9.60
C ALA A 128 3.51 10.49 8.06
N ALA A 129 3.14 9.34 7.50
CA ALA A 129 3.14 9.13 6.05
C ALA A 129 2.00 9.86 5.32
N CYS A 130 0.88 10.12 5.98
CA CYS A 130 -0.32 10.72 5.38
C CYS A 130 -0.28 12.24 5.28
N GLN A 131 0.75 12.89 5.81
CA GLN A 131 0.94 14.34 5.79
C GLN A 131 2.24 14.73 5.09
N ASN A 132 2.28 15.95 4.55
CA ASN A 132 3.51 16.53 4.04
C ASN A 132 4.33 17.17 5.16
N ASN A 133 5.53 17.69 4.83
CA ASN A 133 6.43 18.34 5.79
C ASN A 133 5.88 19.62 6.42
N ASP A 134 4.81 20.20 5.87
CA ASP A 134 4.11 21.36 6.43
C ASP A 134 2.95 20.95 7.36
N GLY A 135 2.74 19.65 7.55
CA GLY A 135 1.69 19.09 8.41
C GLY A 135 0.29 19.08 7.75
N VAL A 136 0.21 19.16 6.43
CA VAL A 136 -1.06 19.07 5.67
C VAL A 136 -1.35 17.62 5.33
N PHE A 137 -2.53 17.13 5.68
CA PHE A 137 -2.96 15.76 5.44
C PHE A 137 -3.62 15.62 4.07
N TYR A 138 -3.08 14.78 3.20
CA TYR A 138 -3.63 14.51 1.87
C TYR A 138 -4.14 13.08 1.70
N GLU A 139 -3.96 12.24 2.70
CA GLU A 139 -4.47 10.88 2.73
C GLU A 139 -5.18 10.61 4.05
N TYR A 140 -6.31 9.86 3.97
CA TYR A 140 -6.91 9.19 5.12
C TYR A 140 -6.73 7.69 4.94
N PRO A 141 -5.93 7.03 5.80
CA PRO A 141 -5.49 5.66 5.56
C PRO A 141 -6.56 4.64 5.93
N LEU A 142 -6.55 3.51 5.22
CA LEU A 142 -7.47 2.39 5.45
C LEU A 142 -6.72 1.13 5.89
N CYS A 143 -5.68 0.77 5.15
CA CYS A 143 -4.97 -0.49 5.34
C CYS A 143 -3.48 -0.37 5.07
N MET A 144 -2.72 -1.34 5.60
CA MET A 144 -1.28 -1.41 5.41
C MET A 144 -0.80 -2.86 5.32
N THR A 145 0.39 -3.07 4.75
CA THR A 145 1.08 -4.35 4.76
C THR A 145 2.58 -4.15 4.94
N ALA A 146 3.27 -5.15 5.48
CA ALA A 146 4.72 -5.21 5.50
C ALA A 146 5.24 -5.99 4.28
N HIS A 147 6.33 -5.54 3.67
CA HIS A 147 7.14 -6.35 2.80
C HIS A 147 8.05 -7.24 3.63
N THR A 148 8.09 -8.51 3.26
CA THR A 148 8.90 -9.55 3.87
C THR A 148 9.82 -10.16 2.83
N MET A 149 10.61 -11.11 3.23
CA MET A 149 11.22 -12.09 2.36
C MET A 149 10.62 -13.47 2.68
N ALA A 150 10.95 -14.48 1.88
CA ALA A 150 10.55 -15.85 2.15
C ALA A 150 11.70 -16.81 1.94
N ILE A 151 11.66 -17.97 2.63
CA ILE A 151 12.57 -19.08 2.42
C ILE A 151 11.78 -20.35 2.12
N ASN A 152 12.41 -21.25 1.36
CA ASN A 152 11.99 -22.63 1.20
C ASN A 152 12.45 -23.40 2.45
N ARG A 153 11.53 -23.62 3.39
CA ARG A 153 11.81 -24.22 4.69
C ARG A 153 12.42 -25.62 4.56
N ASP A 154 11.94 -26.41 3.59
CA ASP A 154 12.43 -27.77 3.37
C ASP A 154 13.91 -27.80 2.96
N VAL A 155 14.34 -26.86 2.12
CA VAL A 155 15.75 -26.71 1.72
C VAL A 155 16.60 -26.26 2.90
N PHE A 156 16.13 -25.31 3.71
CA PHE A 156 16.83 -24.83 4.89
C PHE A 156 16.95 -25.91 5.97
N GLU A 157 15.92 -26.71 6.17
CA GLU A 157 15.96 -27.84 7.09
C GLU A 157 16.97 -28.92 6.62
N ALA A 158 16.94 -29.26 5.33
CA ALA A 158 17.87 -30.23 4.75
C ALA A 158 19.34 -29.76 4.82
N ALA A 159 19.59 -28.46 4.82
CA ALA A 159 20.91 -27.85 4.94
C ALA A 159 21.35 -27.58 6.39
N ASP A 160 20.51 -27.95 7.39
CA ASP A 160 20.71 -27.59 8.82
C ASP A 160 20.82 -26.07 9.04
N ALA A 161 20.17 -25.28 8.19
CA ALA A 161 20.23 -23.82 8.18
C ALA A 161 19.16 -23.14 9.07
N LEU A 162 18.11 -23.86 9.49
CA LEU A 162 17.07 -23.32 10.38
C LEU A 162 17.62 -22.89 11.74
N GLN A 163 18.73 -23.44 12.19
CA GLN A 163 19.39 -23.03 13.44
C GLN A 163 19.88 -21.57 13.44
N TYR A 164 19.96 -20.91 12.28
CA TYR A 164 20.44 -19.54 12.14
C TYR A 164 19.31 -18.50 12.14
N LEU A 165 18.06 -18.90 12.27
CA LEU A 165 16.90 -18.00 12.32
C LEU A 165 16.01 -18.33 13.52
N ASP A 166 15.15 -17.39 13.89
CA ASP A 166 14.11 -17.59 14.89
C ASP A 166 12.78 -17.80 14.17
N GLU A 167 12.28 -19.05 14.20
CA GLU A 167 11.01 -19.40 13.54
C GLU A 167 9.79 -18.84 14.29
N GLU A 168 9.90 -18.45 15.57
CA GLU A 168 8.77 -17.87 16.32
C GLU A 168 8.60 -16.37 16.00
N THR A 169 9.70 -15.61 16.08
CA THR A 169 9.70 -14.18 15.79
C THR A 169 9.86 -13.85 14.30
N ARG A 170 10.23 -14.83 13.48
CA ARG A 170 10.51 -14.67 12.03
C ARG A 170 11.65 -13.70 11.77
N THR A 171 12.65 -13.66 12.64
CA THR A 171 13.79 -12.73 12.58
C THR A 171 15.12 -13.46 12.55
N TRP A 172 16.16 -12.78 12.17
CA TRP A 172 17.56 -13.21 12.16
C TRP A 172 18.52 -12.04 12.13
N THR A 173 19.76 -12.30 12.53
CA THR A 173 20.82 -11.31 12.37
C THR A 173 21.44 -11.39 10.98
N THR A 174 22.06 -10.29 10.53
CA THR A 174 22.84 -10.26 9.28
C THR A 174 23.93 -11.35 9.27
N GLU A 175 24.62 -11.56 10.39
CA GLU A 175 25.61 -12.65 10.51
C GLU A 175 24.98 -14.03 10.30
N ASN A 176 23.84 -14.28 10.92
CA ASN A 176 23.13 -15.55 10.81
C ASN A 176 22.52 -15.76 9.42
N PHE A 177 22.02 -14.69 8.78
CA PHE A 177 21.57 -14.74 7.40
C PHE A 177 22.67 -15.24 6.46
N ILE A 178 23.89 -14.70 6.58
CA ILE A 178 25.03 -15.15 5.76
C ILE A 178 25.38 -16.61 6.06
N LYS A 179 25.43 -17.02 7.33
CA LYS A 179 25.67 -18.44 7.69
C LYS A 179 24.62 -19.39 7.11
N ALA A 180 23.34 -18.95 7.09
CA ALA A 180 22.27 -19.72 6.50
C ALA A 180 22.45 -19.86 4.97
N VAL A 181 22.77 -18.76 4.28
CA VAL A 181 23.07 -18.76 2.83
C VAL A 181 24.24 -19.69 2.53
N GLU A 182 25.35 -19.60 3.28
CA GLU A 182 26.55 -20.46 3.13
C GLU A 182 26.21 -21.95 3.36
N ALA A 183 25.39 -22.26 4.37
CA ALA A 183 24.99 -23.64 4.65
C ALA A 183 24.11 -24.21 3.52
N VAL A 184 23.16 -23.45 3.03
CA VAL A 184 22.30 -23.85 1.92
C VAL A 184 23.12 -24.01 0.63
N TYR A 185 24.03 -23.08 0.34
CA TYR A 185 24.93 -23.17 -0.81
C TYR A 185 25.83 -24.44 -0.72
N ALA A 186 26.42 -24.69 0.44
CA ALA A 186 27.25 -25.85 0.67
C ALA A 186 26.51 -27.20 0.58
N SER A 187 25.19 -27.21 0.78
CA SER A 187 24.35 -28.40 0.60
C SER A 187 24.11 -28.78 -0.87
N GLY A 188 24.52 -27.91 -1.81
CA GLY A 188 24.42 -28.13 -3.25
C GLY A 188 23.31 -27.29 -3.93
N GLN A 189 22.64 -26.40 -3.19
CA GLN A 189 21.72 -25.41 -3.75
C GLN A 189 22.51 -24.20 -4.26
N GLU A 190 23.02 -24.28 -5.50
CA GLU A 190 23.88 -23.23 -6.07
C GLU A 190 23.18 -21.85 -6.20
N ASN A 191 21.87 -21.82 -6.40
CA ASN A 191 21.08 -20.60 -6.49
C ASN A 191 20.28 -20.44 -5.20
N VAL A 192 20.87 -19.85 -4.16
CA VAL A 192 20.20 -19.65 -2.87
C VAL A 192 19.21 -18.49 -2.98
N ALA A 193 19.67 -17.35 -3.51
CA ALA A 193 18.85 -16.16 -3.71
C ALA A 193 19.30 -15.38 -4.96
N ALA A 194 18.44 -14.47 -5.42
CA ALA A 194 18.79 -13.51 -6.47
C ALA A 194 18.27 -12.13 -6.12
N VAL A 195 19.12 -11.11 -6.29
CA VAL A 195 18.69 -9.71 -6.19
C VAL A 195 18.09 -9.31 -7.53
N TYR A 196 16.78 -9.07 -7.56
CA TYR A 196 16.11 -8.59 -8.75
C TYR A 196 16.40 -7.09 -8.98
N CYS A 197 16.54 -6.72 -10.24
CA CYS A 197 17.01 -5.40 -10.67
C CYS A 197 15.96 -4.61 -11.46
N GLY A 198 14.68 -4.92 -11.32
CA GLY A 198 13.59 -4.24 -11.99
C GLY A 198 12.22 -4.74 -11.60
N GLY A 199 11.17 -4.14 -12.17
CA GLY A 199 9.78 -4.49 -11.91
C GLY A 199 9.12 -3.61 -10.86
N GLN A 200 7.84 -3.26 -11.06
CA GLN A 200 7.11 -2.36 -10.16
C GLN A 200 6.44 -3.09 -8.99
N GLY A 201 6.07 -4.36 -9.16
CA GLY A 201 5.44 -5.16 -8.11
C GLY A 201 6.47 -5.66 -7.10
N GLY A 202 6.40 -5.18 -5.86
CA GLY A 202 7.27 -5.64 -4.77
C GLY A 202 8.69 -5.04 -4.79
N ASP A 203 8.92 -3.97 -5.52
CA ASP A 203 10.23 -3.31 -5.62
C ASP A 203 10.77 -2.77 -4.29
N GLN A 204 9.93 -2.63 -3.27
CA GLN A 204 10.37 -2.30 -1.90
C GLN A 204 11.28 -3.37 -1.29
N GLY A 205 11.17 -4.65 -1.68
CA GLY A 205 11.95 -5.74 -1.09
C GLY A 205 13.44 -5.52 -1.15
N THR A 206 14.00 -5.08 -2.29
CA THR A 206 15.45 -4.83 -2.41
C THR A 206 15.91 -3.63 -1.57
N ARG A 207 15.09 -2.58 -1.46
CA ARG A 207 15.39 -1.43 -0.59
C ARG A 207 15.34 -1.82 0.88
N ALA A 208 14.29 -2.55 1.27
CA ALA A 208 14.14 -3.04 2.63
C ALA A 208 15.31 -3.96 3.03
N LEU A 209 15.70 -4.89 2.17
CA LEU A 209 16.86 -5.76 2.39
C LEU A 209 18.14 -4.95 2.63
N VAL A 210 18.46 -4.04 1.71
CA VAL A 210 19.68 -3.23 1.79
C VAL A 210 19.71 -2.38 3.06
N ASN A 211 18.61 -1.67 3.36
CA ASN A 211 18.54 -0.82 4.55
C ASN A 211 18.63 -1.61 5.86
N ASN A 212 18.02 -2.81 5.91
CA ASN A 212 18.01 -3.61 7.13
C ASN A 212 19.37 -4.22 7.44
N LEU A 213 20.11 -4.74 6.44
CA LEU A 213 21.33 -5.51 6.64
C LEU A 213 22.35 -4.85 7.60
N TYR A 214 22.52 -3.53 7.52
CA TYR A 214 23.44 -2.80 8.38
C TYR A 214 22.85 -1.50 8.96
N GLY A 215 21.53 -1.33 8.91
CA GLY A 215 20.85 -0.17 9.48
C GLY A 215 21.00 1.12 8.66
N GLY A 216 21.23 1.00 7.36
CA GLY A 216 21.21 2.13 6.45
C GLY A 216 19.81 2.72 6.27
N THR A 217 19.73 3.87 5.63
CA THR A 217 18.46 4.54 5.33
C THR A 217 18.36 4.86 3.84
N PHE A 218 17.14 4.91 3.32
CA PHE A 218 16.88 5.29 1.94
C PHE A 218 16.79 6.80 1.76
N THR A 219 16.25 7.48 2.77
CA THR A 219 16.12 8.93 2.85
C THR A 219 16.59 9.45 4.20
N ASN A 220 16.79 10.76 4.30
CA ASN A 220 16.94 11.42 5.61
C ASN A 220 15.62 11.36 6.40
N PRO A 221 15.65 11.61 7.75
CA PRO A 221 14.45 11.55 8.58
C PRO A 221 13.36 12.55 8.19
N GLU A 222 13.72 13.65 7.55
CA GLU A 222 12.80 14.68 7.08
C GLU A 222 12.20 14.38 5.71
N HIS A 223 12.55 13.25 5.07
CA HIS A 223 12.10 12.82 3.74
C HIS A 223 12.30 13.88 2.64
N THR A 224 13.42 14.61 2.70
CA THR A 224 13.77 15.67 1.75
C THR A 224 14.92 15.30 0.83
N GLU A 225 15.73 14.31 1.21
CA GLU A 225 16.91 13.88 0.49
C GLU A 225 17.05 12.35 0.53
N TYR A 226 17.56 11.78 -0.56
CA TYR A 226 17.95 10.37 -0.63
C TYR A 226 19.36 10.18 -0.07
N THR A 227 19.50 9.23 0.85
CA THR A 227 20.73 8.93 1.61
C THR A 227 21.24 7.50 1.39
N ALA A 228 20.83 6.87 0.28
CA ALA A 228 21.19 5.48 -0.01
C ALA A 228 22.70 5.25 -0.28
N ASP A 229 23.50 6.30 -0.33
CA ASP A 229 24.97 6.29 -0.42
C ASP A 229 25.67 6.24 0.94
N SER A 230 24.94 5.95 2.01
CA SER A 230 25.53 5.72 3.33
C SER A 230 26.53 4.55 3.31
N GLU A 231 27.49 4.56 4.24
CA GLU A 231 28.46 3.47 4.39
C GLU A 231 27.78 2.13 4.66
N GLU A 232 26.67 2.13 5.39
CA GLU A 232 25.85 0.97 5.74
C GLU A 232 25.21 0.36 4.48
N ASN A 233 24.61 1.18 3.62
CA ASN A 233 23.98 0.72 2.38
C ASN A 233 25.02 0.21 1.37
N ILE A 234 26.15 0.89 1.23
CA ILE A 234 27.27 0.42 0.39
C ILE A 234 27.76 -0.93 0.90
N LYS A 235 27.99 -1.09 2.20
CA LYS A 235 28.40 -2.35 2.83
C LYS A 235 27.37 -3.45 2.59
N ALA A 236 26.07 -3.15 2.65
CA ALA A 236 25.01 -4.11 2.39
C ALA A 236 25.02 -4.59 0.92
N LEU A 237 25.15 -3.68 -0.03
CA LEU A 237 25.21 -4.00 -1.45
C LEU A 237 26.48 -4.79 -1.81
N GLU A 238 27.62 -4.44 -1.21
CA GLU A 238 28.87 -5.20 -1.36
C GLU A 238 28.76 -6.60 -0.77
N LEU A 239 28.11 -6.76 0.38
CA LEU A 239 27.84 -8.07 0.98
C LEU A 239 27.03 -8.94 0.01
N LEU A 240 25.91 -8.43 -0.48
CA LEU A 240 25.02 -9.15 -1.39
C LEU A 240 25.73 -9.50 -2.71
N ALA A 241 26.52 -8.58 -3.27
CA ALA A 241 27.24 -8.79 -4.53
C ALA A 241 28.41 -9.81 -4.43
N ASN A 242 28.96 -10.03 -3.23
CA ASN A 242 30.13 -10.90 -3.02
C ASN A 242 29.80 -12.20 -2.27
N THR A 243 28.55 -12.43 -1.86
CA THR A 243 28.17 -13.67 -1.17
C THR A 243 27.89 -14.80 -2.17
N GLU A 244 28.60 -15.91 -2.07
CA GLU A 244 28.35 -17.10 -2.90
C GLU A 244 26.92 -17.61 -2.66
N GLY A 245 26.22 -17.95 -3.75
CA GLY A 245 24.81 -18.36 -3.71
C GLY A 245 23.81 -17.22 -3.84
N ILE A 246 24.25 -15.94 -3.75
CA ILE A 246 23.41 -14.77 -4.06
C ILE A 246 23.82 -14.21 -5.42
N ASN A 247 22.88 -14.12 -6.35
CA ASN A 247 23.12 -13.60 -7.69
C ASN A 247 22.55 -12.19 -7.84
N PHE A 248 23.36 -11.26 -8.37
CA PHE A 248 22.87 -10.00 -8.94
C PHE A 248 22.63 -10.20 -10.43
N ASP A 249 21.40 -10.48 -10.82
CA ASP A 249 21.04 -10.64 -12.24
C ASP A 249 20.45 -9.33 -12.78
N ALA A 250 21.24 -8.63 -13.58
CA ALA A 250 20.84 -7.35 -14.17
C ALA A 250 19.56 -7.40 -15.01
N SER A 251 19.17 -8.59 -15.49
CA SER A 251 17.96 -8.80 -16.30
C SER A 251 16.74 -9.22 -15.47
N LEU A 252 16.95 -9.67 -14.22
CA LEU A 252 15.90 -10.26 -13.40
C LEU A 252 14.94 -9.17 -12.87
N GLN A 253 13.64 -9.42 -13.04
CA GLN A 253 12.59 -8.60 -12.43
C GLN A 253 11.97 -9.30 -11.22
N GLY A 254 11.26 -8.57 -10.37
CA GLY A 254 10.63 -9.14 -9.19
C GLY A 254 9.67 -10.30 -9.50
N ALA A 255 8.91 -10.20 -10.59
CA ALA A 255 8.03 -11.29 -11.03
C ALA A 255 8.80 -12.56 -11.45
N ASP A 256 9.99 -12.40 -12.02
CA ASP A 256 10.84 -13.53 -12.39
C ASP A 256 11.43 -14.20 -11.15
N GLU A 257 11.90 -13.40 -10.17
CA GLU A 257 12.38 -13.92 -8.88
C GLU A 257 11.30 -14.73 -8.16
N ILE A 258 10.06 -14.20 -8.08
CA ILE A 258 8.92 -14.91 -7.50
C ILE A 258 8.70 -16.26 -8.20
N ASN A 259 8.70 -16.29 -9.54
CA ASN A 259 8.51 -17.52 -10.30
C ASN A 259 9.65 -18.54 -10.04
N LEU A 260 10.91 -18.09 -9.96
CA LEU A 260 12.07 -18.93 -9.67
C LEU A 260 12.03 -19.48 -8.25
N PHE A 261 11.54 -18.71 -7.28
CA PHE A 261 11.31 -19.18 -5.93
C PHE A 261 10.17 -20.20 -5.88
N CYS A 262 9.01 -19.90 -6.43
CA CYS A 262 7.83 -20.78 -6.40
C CYS A 262 8.10 -22.15 -7.05
N ASN A 263 8.96 -22.22 -8.05
CA ASN A 263 9.35 -23.49 -8.69
C ASN A 263 10.54 -24.19 -8.03
N GLY A 264 11.08 -23.64 -6.92
CA GLY A 264 12.20 -24.20 -6.15
C GLY A 264 13.59 -24.02 -6.79
N THR A 265 13.72 -23.19 -7.83
CA THR A 265 15.04 -22.83 -8.40
C THR A 265 15.84 -21.97 -7.44
N LEU A 266 15.19 -21.02 -6.76
CA LEU A 266 15.74 -20.24 -5.65
C LEU A 266 15.25 -20.82 -4.32
N ALA A 267 16.11 -20.81 -3.30
CA ALA A 267 15.76 -21.17 -1.93
C ALA A 267 15.21 -20.00 -1.12
N MET A 268 15.33 -18.77 -1.61
CA MET A 268 14.88 -17.54 -0.98
C MET A 268 14.29 -16.58 -2.02
N ALA A 269 13.32 -15.77 -1.58
CA ALA A 269 12.78 -14.65 -2.34
C ALA A 269 12.84 -13.36 -1.51
N PHE A 270 13.29 -12.27 -2.11
CA PHE A 270 13.30 -10.94 -1.51
C PHE A 270 12.08 -10.10 -1.92
N CYS A 271 11.42 -10.46 -3.03
CA CYS A 271 10.16 -9.87 -3.50
C CYS A 271 8.98 -10.68 -2.95
N TRP A 272 8.70 -10.57 -1.66
CA TRP A 272 7.68 -11.39 -1.03
C TRP A 272 6.80 -10.61 -0.05
N ASN A 273 5.53 -10.94 -0.04
CA ASN A 273 4.56 -10.56 0.98
C ASN A 273 3.33 -11.48 0.88
N ILE A 274 2.31 -11.23 1.67
CA ILE A 274 1.06 -12.00 1.68
C ILE A 274 0.41 -12.14 0.30
N ALA A 275 0.47 -11.10 -0.56
CA ALA A 275 -0.15 -11.17 -1.88
C ALA A 275 0.58 -12.15 -2.80
N GLN A 276 1.93 -12.19 -2.76
CA GLN A 276 2.70 -13.18 -3.50
C GLN A 276 2.39 -14.60 -3.04
N GLU A 277 2.30 -14.83 -1.74
CA GLU A 277 1.96 -16.15 -1.23
C GLU A 277 0.55 -16.58 -1.62
N LYS A 278 -0.46 -15.78 -1.35
CA LYS A 278 -1.86 -16.09 -1.73
C LYS A 278 -2.03 -16.38 -3.21
N ASN A 279 -1.33 -15.64 -4.06
CA ASN A 279 -1.43 -15.79 -5.51
C ASN A 279 -0.68 -17.03 -6.05
N ASN A 280 0.27 -17.59 -5.29
CA ASN A 280 1.13 -18.66 -5.77
C ASN A 280 1.03 -19.95 -4.95
N VAL A 281 0.29 -19.99 -3.84
CA VAL A 281 0.20 -21.15 -2.93
C VAL A 281 -0.12 -22.47 -3.65
N GLU A 282 -0.96 -22.45 -4.67
CA GLU A 282 -1.32 -23.65 -5.45
C GLU A 282 -0.17 -24.17 -6.35
N ASN A 283 0.82 -23.32 -6.63
CA ASN A 283 1.96 -23.62 -7.50
C ASN A 283 3.23 -23.98 -6.72
N ILE A 284 3.22 -23.86 -5.39
CA ILE A 284 4.36 -24.11 -4.52
C ILE A 284 4.24 -25.53 -3.94
N ALA A 285 5.30 -26.32 -4.07
CA ALA A 285 5.34 -27.74 -3.63
C ALA A 285 6.15 -27.96 -2.36
N PHE A 286 6.53 -26.91 -1.64
CA PHE A 286 7.35 -26.92 -0.43
C PHE A 286 6.76 -26.01 0.64
N ASP A 287 7.24 -26.12 1.87
CA ASP A 287 6.83 -25.27 2.98
C ASP A 287 7.50 -23.88 2.87
N VAL A 288 6.68 -22.84 2.72
CA VAL A 288 7.14 -21.44 2.66
C VAL A 288 7.21 -20.89 4.07
N LEU A 289 8.36 -20.35 4.44
CA LEU A 289 8.51 -19.65 5.71
C LEU A 289 8.74 -18.15 5.42
N PRO A 290 7.74 -17.28 5.63
CA PRO A 290 7.95 -15.85 5.52
C PRO A 290 8.86 -15.36 6.65
N MET A 291 9.80 -14.47 6.33
CA MET A 291 10.81 -13.94 7.24
C MET A 291 10.91 -12.43 7.13
N ALA A 292 11.22 -11.77 8.23
CA ALA A 292 11.65 -10.38 8.18
C ALA A 292 13.05 -10.28 7.56
N PHE A 293 13.40 -9.11 7.01
CA PHE A 293 14.75 -8.87 6.51
C PHE A 293 15.77 -8.88 7.66
N PRO A 294 16.96 -9.45 7.44
CA PRO A 294 18.01 -9.57 8.48
C PRO A 294 18.57 -8.20 8.86
N THR A 295 18.89 -8.03 10.15
CA THR A 295 19.54 -6.82 10.70
C THR A 295 20.69 -7.18 11.60
N GLU A 296 21.64 -6.28 11.87
CA GLU A 296 22.72 -6.56 12.81
C GLU A 296 22.21 -6.91 14.22
N SER A 297 21.12 -6.29 14.67
CA SER A 297 20.52 -6.49 15.99
C SER A 297 19.53 -7.65 16.07
N GLY A 298 19.01 -8.12 14.97
CA GLY A 298 17.84 -9.01 14.92
C GLY A 298 16.50 -8.28 15.09
N GLU A 299 16.49 -6.95 15.14
CA GLU A 299 15.29 -6.11 15.22
C GLU A 299 15.03 -5.44 13.87
N PRO A 300 14.18 -6.03 13.03
CA PRO A 300 13.96 -5.54 11.66
C PRO A 300 13.16 -4.24 11.67
N LYS A 301 13.39 -3.42 10.64
CA LYS A 301 12.59 -2.25 10.29
C LYS A 301 12.05 -2.45 8.88
N LEU A 302 10.87 -3.03 8.79
CA LEU A 302 10.25 -3.34 7.51
C LEU A 302 9.69 -2.06 6.90
N CYS A 303 9.70 -1.98 5.59
CA CYS A 303 8.85 -1.09 4.85
C CYS A 303 7.67 -1.88 4.26
N GLY A 304 6.68 -1.17 3.77
CA GLY A 304 5.51 -1.81 3.18
C GLY A 304 4.68 -0.82 2.41
N GLY A 305 3.42 -1.16 2.19
CA GLY A 305 2.43 -0.26 1.63
C GLY A 305 1.51 0.28 2.72
N ILE A 306 1.13 1.52 2.57
CA ILE A 306 -0.01 2.16 3.24
C ILE A 306 -0.94 2.57 2.12
N TRP A 307 -2.24 2.33 2.26
CA TRP A 307 -3.24 2.71 1.28
C TRP A 307 -4.46 3.30 1.97
N GLY A 308 -4.98 4.32 1.36
CA GLY A 308 -6.13 5.05 1.84
C GLY A 308 -6.78 5.85 0.72
N PHE A 309 -7.43 6.92 1.10
CA PHE A 309 -8.19 7.76 0.20
C PHE A 309 -7.66 9.18 0.22
N GLY A 310 -7.58 9.79 -0.97
CA GLY A 310 -7.36 11.21 -1.14
C GLY A 310 -8.45 11.83 -1.99
N ILE A 311 -8.66 13.13 -1.85
CA ILE A 311 -9.67 13.91 -2.56
C ILE A 311 -8.96 14.92 -3.46
N PHE A 312 -9.26 14.93 -4.77
CA PHE A 312 -8.80 15.98 -5.65
C PHE A 312 -9.65 17.26 -5.44
N ASP A 313 -8.98 18.41 -5.39
CA ASP A 313 -9.65 19.70 -5.28
C ASP A 313 -10.23 20.12 -6.66
N ASN A 314 -11.47 19.78 -6.87
CA ASN A 314 -12.25 20.18 -8.06
C ASN A 314 -13.03 21.49 -7.85
N GLY A 315 -12.91 22.13 -6.68
CA GLY A 315 -13.61 23.36 -6.33
C GLY A 315 -15.13 23.20 -6.09
N ASP A 316 -15.63 21.96 -5.97
CA ASP A 316 -17.03 21.64 -5.67
C ASP A 316 -17.16 21.17 -4.22
N GLU A 317 -17.51 22.09 -3.32
CA GLU A 317 -17.63 21.81 -1.88
C GLU A 317 -18.63 20.68 -1.57
N ALA A 318 -19.72 20.55 -2.34
CA ALA A 318 -20.70 19.49 -2.09
C ALA A 318 -20.13 18.10 -2.41
N LYS A 319 -19.32 17.99 -3.45
CA LYS A 319 -18.63 16.75 -3.79
C LYS A 319 -17.49 16.43 -2.81
N ILE A 320 -16.75 17.45 -2.34
CA ILE A 320 -15.71 17.28 -1.33
C ILE A 320 -16.32 16.72 -0.04
N GLU A 321 -17.42 17.27 0.44
CA GLU A 321 -18.10 16.79 1.65
C GLU A 321 -18.69 15.38 1.46
N ALA A 322 -19.25 15.08 0.28
CA ALA A 322 -19.72 13.74 -0.05
C ALA A 322 -18.56 12.72 -0.09
N ALA A 323 -17.40 13.12 -0.60
CA ALA A 323 -16.18 12.31 -0.61
C ALA A 323 -15.64 12.05 0.80
N LYS A 324 -15.63 13.08 1.68
CA LYS A 324 -15.27 12.92 3.10
C LYS A 324 -16.23 11.98 3.82
N THR A 325 -17.53 12.09 3.56
CA THR A 325 -18.55 11.16 4.10
C THR A 325 -18.28 9.72 3.67
N PHE A 326 -17.86 9.51 2.42
CA PHE A 326 -17.47 8.20 1.92
C PHE A 326 -16.23 7.65 2.64
N ILE A 327 -15.19 8.49 2.81
CA ILE A 327 -13.96 8.11 3.53
C ILE A 327 -14.29 7.72 4.96
N ASP A 328 -15.03 8.57 5.66
CA ASP A 328 -15.40 8.34 7.07
C ASP A 328 -16.16 7.02 7.24
N PHE A 329 -17.15 6.76 6.38
CA PHE A 329 -17.90 5.50 6.40
C PHE A 329 -16.99 4.30 6.14
N MET A 330 -16.14 4.34 5.11
CA MET A 330 -15.29 3.20 4.74
C MET A 330 -14.18 2.92 5.77
N ALA A 331 -13.67 3.96 6.43
CA ALA A 331 -12.51 3.84 7.32
C ALA A 331 -12.85 3.91 8.81
N ASN A 332 -14.03 4.41 9.21
CA ASN A 332 -14.35 4.65 10.62
C ASN A 332 -15.67 4.04 11.10
N ASP A 333 -16.62 3.69 10.22
CA ASP A 333 -17.79 2.92 10.66
C ASP A 333 -17.37 1.58 11.24
N GLU A 334 -17.84 1.23 12.44
CA GLU A 334 -17.38 0.05 13.20
C GLU A 334 -17.50 -1.28 12.45
N THR A 335 -18.48 -1.42 11.59
CA THR A 335 -18.72 -2.62 10.81
C THR A 335 -18.05 -2.55 9.44
N GLN A 336 -18.21 -1.41 8.78
CA GLN A 336 -17.73 -1.23 7.42
C GLN A 336 -16.21 -1.21 7.32
N VAL A 337 -15.50 -0.64 8.29
CA VAL A 337 -14.03 -0.60 8.29
C VAL A 337 -13.41 -2.00 8.20
N VAL A 338 -13.97 -2.98 8.91
CA VAL A 338 -13.48 -4.37 8.87
C VAL A 338 -13.66 -4.97 7.47
N GLU A 339 -14.84 -4.77 6.85
CA GLU A 339 -15.11 -5.26 5.50
C GLU A 339 -14.23 -4.55 4.45
N SER A 340 -14.03 -3.24 4.61
CA SER A 340 -13.18 -2.43 3.74
C SER A 340 -11.71 -2.85 3.81
N VAL A 341 -11.19 -3.11 5.01
CA VAL A 341 -9.82 -3.62 5.20
C VAL A 341 -9.68 -5.03 4.65
N LYS A 342 -10.63 -5.95 4.94
CA LYS A 342 -10.59 -7.31 4.40
C LYS A 342 -10.61 -7.34 2.87
N ALA A 343 -11.32 -6.41 2.22
CA ALA A 343 -11.31 -6.26 0.78
C ALA A 343 -9.90 -5.98 0.22
N SER A 344 -9.03 -5.31 0.97
CA SER A 344 -7.63 -5.13 0.58
C SER A 344 -6.77 -6.40 0.72
N SER A 345 -7.21 -7.36 1.52
CA SER A 345 -6.40 -8.51 1.97
C SER A 345 -5.13 -8.09 2.73
N TYR A 346 -5.17 -6.94 3.41
CA TYR A 346 -4.10 -6.38 4.23
C TYR A 346 -4.59 -6.13 5.66
N TRP A 347 -3.84 -5.42 6.47
CA TRP A 347 -4.12 -5.17 7.88
C TRP A 347 -4.60 -3.75 8.12
N PRO A 348 -5.40 -3.53 9.17
CA PRO A 348 -5.85 -2.19 9.50
C PRO A 348 -4.68 -1.31 9.98
N VAL A 349 -4.83 0.00 9.81
CA VAL A 349 -3.89 1.03 10.26
C VAL A 349 -4.08 1.43 11.72
N LYS A 350 -5.01 0.78 12.40
CA LYS A 350 -5.38 0.97 13.81
C LYS A 350 -5.76 -0.36 14.43
N ASP A 351 -5.74 -0.46 15.75
CA ASP A 351 -6.11 -1.69 16.45
C ASP A 351 -7.62 -2.01 16.28
N LEU A 352 -7.93 -2.99 15.46
CA LEU A 352 -9.27 -3.57 15.31
C LEU A 352 -9.33 -5.02 15.84
N GLY A 353 -8.32 -5.46 16.59
CA GLY A 353 -8.15 -6.85 16.98
C GLY A 353 -7.80 -7.77 15.79
N ASN A 354 -7.89 -9.08 15.98
CA ASN A 354 -7.65 -10.03 14.90
C ASN A 354 -8.89 -10.14 13.98
N ILE A 355 -8.91 -9.33 12.93
CA ILE A 355 -10.00 -9.37 11.93
C ILE A 355 -9.97 -10.61 11.04
N TYR A 356 -8.90 -11.41 11.06
CA TYR A 356 -8.69 -12.61 10.26
C TYR A 356 -8.72 -13.90 11.11
N GLU A 357 -9.47 -13.90 12.22
CA GLU A 357 -9.60 -15.10 13.07
C GLU A 357 -10.02 -16.32 12.23
N GLY A 358 -9.22 -17.40 12.30
CA GLY A 358 -9.44 -18.65 11.55
C GLY A 358 -8.76 -18.71 10.17
N ASP A 359 -8.11 -17.63 9.72
CA ASP A 359 -7.20 -17.64 8.56
C ASP A 359 -5.76 -17.69 9.06
N GLU A 360 -5.15 -18.89 8.98
CA GLU A 360 -3.80 -19.11 9.51
C GLU A 360 -2.74 -18.27 8.79
N MET A 361 -2.81 -18.18 7.47
CA MET A 361 -1.87 -17.40 6.66
C MET A 361 -1.96 -15.90 6.98
N MET A 362 -3.17 -15.35 7.00
CA MET A 362 -3.37 -13.93 7.35
C MET A 362 -2.91 -13.64 8.79
N THR A 363 -3.16 -14.56 9.72
CA THR A 363 -2.72 -14.43 11.11
C THR A 363 -1.20 -14.47 11.21
N GLU A 364 -0.53 -15.34 10.46
CA GLU A 364 0.94 -15.42 10.40
C GLU A 364 1.56 -14.09 9.91
N TYR A 365 1.10 -13.59 8.78
CA TYR A 365 1.63 -12.34 8.22
C TYR A 365 1.30 -11.10 9.06
N SER A 366 0.24 -11.13 9.89
CA SER A 366 -0.07 -10.03 10.82
C SER A 366 1.06 -9.75 11.80
N THR A 367 1.88 -10.77 12.10
CA THR A 367 3.02 -10.62 13.02
C THR A 367 4.10 -9.68 12.51
N PHE A 368 4.20 -9.48 11.19
CA PHE A 368 5.18 -8.57 10.60
C PHE A 368 4.81 -7.09 10.73
N VAL A 369 3.55 -6.77 10.94
CA VAL A 369 3.08 -5.39 11.10
C VAL A 369 3.77 -4.69 12.29
N GLN A 370 4.09 -5.43 13.37
CA GLN A 370 4.84 -4.90 14.51
C GLN A 370 6.27 -4.42 14.17
N TYR A 371 6.81 -4.86 13.04
CA TYR A 371 8.17 -4.50 12.59
C TYR A 371 8.17 -3.35 11.58
N MET A 372 7.01 -2.74 11.29
CA MET A 372 6.94 -1.59 10.38
C MET A 372 7.80 -0.44 10.91
N GLY A 373 8.74 0.00 10.08
CA GLY A 373 9.59 1.15 10.32
C GLY A 373 9.08 2.42 9.64
N ASP A 374 10.01 3.31 9.34
CA ASP A 374 9.73 4.55 8.65
C ASP A 374 9.21 4.33 7.21
N TYR A 375 8.18 5.11 6.82
CA TYR A 375 7.63 5.09 5.48
C TYR A 375 8.34 6.14 4.60
N TYR A 376 9.53 5.82 4.15
CA TYR A 376 10.43 6.70 3.42
C TYR A 376 10.01 7.05 1.97
N GLN A 377 8.85 6.58 1.52
CA GLN A 377 8.41 6.75 0.12
C GLN A 377 7.73 8.10 -0.13
N VAL A 378 7.58 8.93 0.90
CA VAL A 378 6.97 10.27 0.84
C VAL A 378 7.99 11.38 0.53
N VAL A 379 8.98 11.09 -0.27
CA VAL A 379 10.03 12.02 -0.70
C VAL A 379 9.78 12.50 -2.13
N GLY A 380 10.11 13.73 -2.42
CA GLY A 380 10.00 14.30 -3.78
C GLY A 380 10.73 13.47 -4.83
N GLY A 381 10.25 13.45 -6.08
CA GLY A 381 10.87 12.72 -7.19
C GLY A 381 10.85 11.20 -7.06
N TRP A 382 9.93 10.64 -6.27
CA TRP A 382 9.86 9.22 -5.96
C TRP A 382 9.84 8.30 -7.18
N ALA A 383 9.08 8.63 -8.22
CA ALA A 383 8.99 7.80 -9.43
C ALA A 383 10.33 7.70 -10.19
N GLU A 384 11.04 8.82 -10.29
CA GLU A 384 12.37 8.89 -10.88
C GLU A 384 13.40 8.16 -10.00
N ALA A 385 13.34 8.31 -8.69
CA ALA A 385 14.22 7.63 -7.75
C ALA A 385 14.03 6.11 -7.79
N ARG A 386 12.80 5.59 -7.91
CA ARG A 386 12.54 4.16 -8.13
C ARG A 386 13.24 3.65 -9.39
N THR A 387 13.14 4.37 -10.49
CA THR A 387 13.82 4.02 -11.75
C THR A 387 15.33 4.07 -11.60
N ALA A 388 15.86 5.09 -10.92
CA ALA A 388 17.29 5.21 -10.65
C ALA A 388 17.81 4.07 -9.76
N TRP A 389 17.02 3.59 -8.78
CA TRP A 389 17.36 2.44 -7.95
C TRP A 389 17.54 1.16 -8.78
N TRP A 390 16.62 0.86 -9.69
CA TRP A 390 16.77 -0.28 -10.59
C TRP A 390 17.99 -0.16 -11.48
N ASN A 391 18.23 1.01 -12.06
CA ASN A 391 19.40 1.26 -12.87
C ASN A 391 20.71 1.04 -12.09
N MET A 392 20.74 1.43 -10.80
CA MET A 392 21.87 1.18 -9.91
C MET A 392 22.09 -0.32 -9.71
N LEU A 393 21.05 -1.08 -9.37
CA LEU A 393 21.15 -2.53 -9.19
C LEU A 393 21.60 -3.23 -10.49
N GLN A 394 21.10 -2.79 -11.66
CA GLN A 394 21.54 -3.31 -12.96
C GLN A 394 23.01 -3.01 -13.25
N GLN A 395 23.49 -1.83 -12.88
CA GLN A 395 24.92 -1.46 -13.01
C GLN A 395 25.78 -2.37 -12.13
N ILE A 396 25.39 -2.61 -10.87
CA ILE A 396 26.10 -3.54 -9.97
C ILE A 396 26.11 -4.95 -10.57
N GLY A 397 24.97 -5.48 -10.99
CA GLY A 397 24.85 -6.79 -11.63
C GLY A 397 25.63 -6.91 -12.95
N SER A 398 25.93 -5.80 -13.61
CA SER A 398 26.76 -5.73 -14.82
C SER A 398 28.26 -5.52 -14.52
N GLY A 399 28.66 -5.44 -13.24
CA GLY A 399 30.04 -5.33 -12.80
C GLY A 399 30.54 -3.91 -12.53
N THR A 400 29.68 -2.91 -12.46
CA THR A 400 30.04 -1.58 -11.97
C THR A 400 30.34 -1.66 -10.46
N ALA A 401 31.36 -0.95 -10.00
CA ALA A 401 31.67 -0.88 -8.57
C ALA A 401 30.47 -0.31 -7.78
N VAL A 402 30.15 -0.92 -6.64
CA VAL A 402 28.99 -0.54 -5.83
C VAL A 402 29.00 0.95 -5.50
N ALA A 403 30.13 1.48 -5.02
CA ALA A 403 30.25 2.89 -4.66
C ALA A 403 29.96 3.85 -5.83
N ASP A 404 30.40 3.52 -7.06
CA ASP A 404 30.15 4.34 -8.25
C ASP A 404 28.68 4.30 -8.68
N ALA A 405 28.07 3.12 -8.62
CA ALA A 405 26.65 2.92 -8.95
C ALA A 405 25.74 3.66 -7.96
N VAL A 406 26.04 3.56 -6.67
CA VAL A 406 25.28 4.23 -5.59
C VAL A 406 25.44 5.75 -5.67
N ALA A 407 26.65 6.28 -5.94
CA ALA A 407 26.85 7.72 -6.13
C ALA A 407 26.00 8.26 -7.31
N THR A 408 25.93 7.51 -8.42
CA THR A 408 25.08 7.86 -9.57
C THR A 408 23.60 7.87 -9.21
N PHE A 409 23.16 6.90 -8.42
CA PHE A 409 21.80 6.84 -7.91
C PHE A 409 21.45 8.08 -7.08
N THR A 410 22.29 8.37 -6.05
CA THR A 410 22.03 9.47 -5.11
C THR A 410 22.00 10.83 -5.80
N GLU A 411 22.93 11.09 -6.76
CA GLU A 411 22.91 12.29 -7.58
C GLU A 411 21.60 12.41 -8.38
N THR A 412 21.18 11.34 -9.04
CA THR A 412 19.97 11.32 -9.88
C THR A 412 18.70 11.50 -9.05
N ALA A 413 18.59 10.78 -7.93
CA ALA A 413 17.42 10.81 -7.06
C ALA A 413 17.28 12.19 -6.38
N ASN A 414 18.36 12.77 -5.87
CA ASN A 414 18.32 14.11 -5.25
C ASN A 414 18.07 15.22 -6.28
N ALA A 415 18.53 15.07 -7.53
CA ALA A 415 18.16 16.00 -8.59
C ALA A 415 16.66 15.90 -8.95
N ALA A 416 16.02 14.77 -8.78
CA ALA A 416 14.58 14.60 -8.95
C ALA A 416 13.80 15.17 -7.75
N ALA A 417 14.27 14.96 -6.52
CA ALA A 417 13.65 15.50 -5.31
C ALA A 417 13.62 17.03 -5.26
N ALA A 418 14.59 17.69 -5.91
CA ALA A 418 14.72 19.16 -5.94
C ALA A 418 13.79 19.86 -6.96
N LYS A 419 13.02 19.13 -7.76
CA LYS A 419 12.10 19.67 -8.78
C LYS A 419 10.73 19.99 -8.21
#